data_429e2fb8527213c93c8ce5e5e5682a60
#
_entry.id   429e2fb8527213c93c8ce5e5e5682a60
#
_cell.length_a   1.000
_cell.length_b   1.000
_cell.length_c   1.000
_cell.angle_alpha   90.00
_cell.angle_beta   90.00
_cell.angle_gamma   90.00
#
_symmetry.space_group_name_H-M   'P 1'
#
loop_
_entity.id
_entity.type
_entity.pdbx_description
1 polymer ?
#
loop_
_entity_poly.entity_id
_entity_poly.type
_entity_poly.pdbx_seq_one_letter_code
_entity_poly.pdbx_strand_id
1 'polypeptide(L)'
;QTRGSSMLSGVLMRISALKEYEDAELTAARIAAALGLYIRKGDGQDYEDPGIKETEREVHITPGIIYDDLRKGEDIGMVKSDRPNPNLETFRNGQLRAVAAGSRLSFSSAARNYNGTYSAQRQELVESTDGYLILQDCFIGAVTRPVYRTWLNMVVAAGLLKIPADVEMKTLYNATYSGPVMPWIDPVKEAEAWRIQIRGGAATESDWVRAG
;
A
#
# COMPACT_ATOMS: atom_id res chain seq x y z
N GLN A 1 14.87 -8.21 -24.75
CA GLN A 1 13.47 -8.04 -24.31
C GLN A 1 12.87 -6.85 -25.01
N THR A 2 11.77 -7.05 -25.74
CA THR A 2 11.03 -5.97 -26.43
C THR A 2 10.06 -5.23 -25.51
N ARG A 3 9.82 -5.74 -24.32
CA ARG A 3 8.94 -5.13 -23.28
C ARG A 3 9.60 -5.21 -21.91
N GLY A 4 9.46 -4.16 -21.13
CA GLY A 4 9.86 -4.16 -19.73
C GLY A 4 8.93 -5.04 -18.88
N SER A 5 9.42 -5.56 -17.76
CA SER A 5 8.59 -6.16 -16.71
C SER A 5 8.16 -5.08 -15.71
N SER A 6 6.93 -5.16 -15.21
CA SER A 6 6.45 -4.27 -14.17
C SER A 6 7.23 -4.50 -12.88
N MET A 7 7.55 -3.41 -12.16
CA MET A 7 8.13 -3.50 -10.81
C MET A 7 7.21 -4.23 -9.82
N LEU A 8 5.90 -4.23 -10.08
CA LEU A 8 4.90 -4.90 -9.27
C LEU A 8 4.74 -6.39 -9.60
N SER A 9 5.40 -6.90 -10.66
CA SER A 9 5.20 -8.29 -11.12
C SER A 9 5.41 -9.33 -10.02
N GLY A 10 6.36 -9.11 -9.12
CA GLY A 10 6.64 -10.01 -8.00
C GLY A 10 5.61 -9.99 -6.86
N VAL A 11 4.74 -8.98 -6.82
CA VAL A 11 3.78 -8.79 -5.72
C VAL A 11 2.32 -8.82 -6.15
N LEU A 12 2.03 -8.83 -7.46
CA LEU A 12 0.66 -8.79 -7.98
C LEU A 12 -0.23 -9.90 -7.44
N MET A 13 0.25 -11.14 -7.41
CA MET A 13 -0.50 -12.28 -6.88
C MET A 13 -0.83 -12.10 -5.39
N ARG A 14 0.10 -11.53 -4.62
CA ARG A 14 -0.11 -11.26 -3.19
C ARG A 14 -1.12 -10.14 -2.96
N ILE A 15 -1.10 -9.11 -3.80
CA ILE A 15 -2.09 -8.01 -3.76
C ILE A 15 -3.49 -8.56 -4.07
N SER A 16 -3.62 -9.42 -5.09
CA SER A 16 -4.89 -10.06 -5.43
C SER A 16 -5.41 -10.93 -4.28
N ALA A 17 -4.56 -11.79 -3.71
CA ALA A 17 -4.92 -12.64 -2.59
C ALA A 17 -5.33 -11.83 -1.33
N LEU A 18 -4.66 -10.70 -1.07
CA LEU A 18 -5.02 -9.82 0.03
C LEU A 18 -6.41 -9.21 -0.18
N LYS A 19 -6.71 -8.74 -1.39
CA LYS A 19 -8.03 -8.21 -1.75
C LYS A 19 -9.13 -9.26 -1.58
N GLU A 20 -8.92 -10.46 -2.11
CA GLU A 20 -9.88 -11.58 -1.99
C GLU A 20 -10.13 -11.94 -0.52
N TYR A 21 -9.10 -11.90 0.30
CA TYR A 21 -9.22 -12.13 1.74
C TYR A 21 -10.03 -11.02 2.43
N GLU A 22 -9.75 -9.74 2.13
CA GLU A 22 -10.49 -8.60 2.67
C GLU A 22 -11.98 -8.65 2.27
N ASP A 23 -12.28 -9.02 1.02
CA ASP A 23 -13.67 -9.20 0.53
C ASP A 23 -14.38 -10.36 1.24
N ALA A 24 -13.69 -11.47 1.49
CA ALA A 24 -14.21 -12.60 2.24
C ALA A 24 -14.51 -12.25 3.72
N GLU A 25 -13.59 -11.51 4.37
CA GLU A 25 -13.80 -11.04 5.75
C GLU A 25 -14.96 -10.04 5.85
N LEU A 26 -15.09 -9.13 4.89
CA LEU A 26 -16.23 -8.21 4.83
C LEU A 26 -17.55 -8.95 4.67
N THR A 27 -17.59 -9.97 3.82
CA THR A 27 -18.77 -10.82 3.62
C THR A 27 -19.10 -11.58 4.90
N ALA A 28 -18.11 -12.19 5.55
CA ALA A 28 -18.31 -12.89 6.82
C ALA A 28 -18.80 -11.95 7.94
N ALA A 29 -18.29 -10.72 7.99
CA ALA A 29 -18.76 -9.70 8.94
C ALA A 29 -20.22 -9.29 8.68
N ARG A 30 -20.61 -9.15 7.40
CA ARG A 30 -22.01 -8.85 7.02
C ARG A 30 -22.96 -9.97 7.43
N ILE A 31 -22.58 -11.23 7.20
CA ILE A 31 -23.36 -12.40 7.62
C ILE A 31 -23.48 -12.42 9.15
N ALA A 32 -22.38 -12.17 9.87
CA ALA A 32 -22.39 -12.12 11.33
C ALA A 32 -23.30 -11.01 11.88
N ALA A 33 -23.31 -9.85 11.23
CA ALA A 33 -24.15 -8.71 11.61
C ALA A 33 -25.64 -8.94 11.30
N ALA A 34 -25.95 -9.81 10.35
CA ALA A 34 -27.34 -10.12 9.96
C ALA A 34 -28.07 -11.03 10.97
N LEU A 35 -27.43 -11.43 12.08
CA LEU A 35 -28.02 -12.27 13.14
C LEU A 35 -28.83 -13.45 12.56
N GLY A 36 -28.13 -14.42 11.97
CA GLY A 36 -28.80 -15.65 11.50
C GLY A 36 -29.27 -16.50 12.68
N LEU A 37 -30.56 -16.70 12.78
CA LEU A 37 -31.17 -17.69 13.66
C LEU A 37 -31.50 -18.93 12.82
N TYR A 38 -31.32 -20.11 13.39
CA TYR A 38 -31.83 -21.34 12.79
C TYR A 38 -32.63 -22.11 13.82
N ILE A 39 -33.71 -22.75 13.36
CA ILE A 39 -34.54 -23.63 14.18
C ILE A 39 -34.02 -25.05 13.95
N ARG A 40 -33.53 -25.70 15.01
CA ARG A 40 -33.17 -27.11 15.01
C ARG A 40 -34.41 -27.91 15.36
N LYS A 41 -34.82 -28.82 14.49
CA LYS A 41 -35.85 -29.84 14.80
C LYS A 41 -35.15 -31.02 15.48
N GLY A 42 -35.65 -31.47 16.63
CA GLY A 42 -35.14 -32.63 17.35
C GLY A 42 -35.33 -33.93 16.56
N ASP A 43 -34.72 -35.02 17.06
CA ASP A 43 -34.75 -36.31 16.41
C ASP A 43 -36.23 -36.76 16.26
N GLY A 44 -36.65 -37.12 15.03
CA GLY A 44 -38.03 -37.30 14.61
C GLY A 44 -38.78 -38.48 15.25
N GLN A 45 -38.25 -39.13 16.30
CA GLN A 45 -38.92 -40.22 16.99
C GLN A 45 -40.03 -39.80 17.96
N ASP A 46 -40.06 -38.50 18.37
CA ASP A 46 -41.08 -37.95 19.26
C ASP A 46 -42.09 -37.03 18.54
N TYR A 47 -42.03 -36.96 17.23
CA TYR A 47 -42.89 -36.11 16.44
C TYR A 47 -44.05 -36.91 15.83
N GLU A 48 -45.08 -37.19 16.62
CA GLU A 48 -46.40 -37.53 16.06
C GLU A 48 -46.98 -36.23 15.48
N ASP A 49 -46.97 -36.14 14.14
CA ASP A 49 -47.64 -35.07 13.41
C ASP A 49 -49.15 -35.16 13.63
N PRO A 50 -49.83 -34.24 14.32
CA PRO A 50 -51.29 -34.28 14.51
C PRO A 50 -52.05 -33.85 13.25
N GLY A 51 -51.51 -34.05 12.04
CA GLY A 51 -52.22 -33.79 10.79
C GLY A 51 -52.42 -32.32 10.44
N ILE A 52 -51.64 -31.43 11.03
CA ILE A 52 -51.64 -30.01 10.70
C ILE A 52 -50.77 -29.82 9.43
N LYS A 53 -51.42 -29.40 8.34
CA LYS A 53 -50.74 -28.97 7.12
C LYS A 53 -49.61 -28.05 7.50
N GLU A 54 -48.38 -28.29 6.97
CA GLU A 54 -47.26 -27.35 7.06
C GLU A 54 -47.73 -26.01 6.48
N THR A 55 -48.18 -25.13 7.34
CA THR A 55 -48.35 -23.73 6.98
C THR A 55 -46.91 -23.15 6.97
N GLU A 56 -46.48 -22.64 5.83
CA GLU A 56 -45.21 -21.91 5.73
C GLU A 56 -45.17 -20.87 6.85
N ARG A 57 -44.23 -21.04 7.77
CA ARG A 57 -44.08 -20.18 8.92
C ARG A 57 -43.08 -19.10 8.53
N GLU A 58 -43.57 -17.91 8.26
CA GLU A 58 -42.69 -16.75 8.08
C GLU A 58 -42.21 -16.28 9.46
N VAL A 59 -40.91 -16.38 9.69
CA VAL A 59 -40.26 -15.89 10.91
C VAL A 59 -39.65 -14.51 10.61
N HIS A 60 -40.30 -13.46 11.11
CA HIS A 60 -39.76 -12.11 11.01
C HIS A 60 -38.74 -11.86 12.14
N ILE A 61 -37.52 -11.60 11.76
CA ILE A 61 -36.43 -11.30 12.71
C ILE A 61 -36.36 -9.79 12.91
N THR A 62 -36.67 -9.31 14.12
CA THR A 62 -36.47 -7.93 14.56
C THR A 62 -35.55 -7.91 15.77
N PRO A 63 -34.68 -6.91 15.89
CA PRO A 63 -33.80 -6.78 17.08
C PRO A 63 -34.63 -6.72 18.38
N GLY A 64 -34.28 -7.57 19.35
CA GLY A 64 -34.97 -7.62 20.64
C GLY A 64 -36.23 -8.49 20.68
N ILE A 65 -36.57 -9.22 19.65
CA ILE A 65 -37.73 -10.14 19.67
C ILE A 65 -37.42 -11.35 20.55
N ILE A 66 -38.45 -11.76 21.34
CA ILE A 66 -38.44 -13.00 22.12
C ILE A 66 -39.30 -14.00 21.36
N TYR A 67 -38.71 -15.12 20.95
CA TYR A 67 -39.45 -16.22 20.30
C TYR A 67 -39.99 -17.15 21.39
N ASP A 68 -41.30 -17.14 21.63
CA ASP A 68 -41.99 -17.99 22.58
C ASP A 68 -42.86 -19.05 21.89
N ASP A 69 -42.97 -19.00 20.57
CA ASP A 69 -43.78 -19.89 19.73
C ASP A 69 -42.95 -21.06 19.15
N LEU A 70 -42.21 -21.76 20.01
CA LEU A 70 -41.48 -22.96 19.65
C LEU A 70 -42.34 -24.19 19.83
N ARG A 71 -42.33 -25.08 18.85
CA ARG A 71 -43.02 -26.38 18.95
C ARG A 71 -42.20 -27.33 19.82
N LYS A 72 -42.87 -28.34 20.41
CA LYS A 72 -42.19 -29.37 21.19
C LYS A 72 -41.11 -30.06 20.38
N GLY A 73 -39.85 -30.02 20.89
CA GLY A 73 -38.69 -30.58 20.19
C GLY A 73 -37.96 -29.61 19.25
N GLU A 74 -38.41 -28.35 19.11
CA GLU A 74 -37.68 -27.31 18.41
C GLU A 74 -36.76 -26.55 19.38
N ASP A 75 -35.58 -26.26 18.92
CA ASP A 75 -34.58 -25.44 19.60
C ASP A 75 -34.11 -24.34 18.68
N ILE A 76 -33.83 -23.14 19.24
CA ILE A 76 -33.29 -22.01 18.49
C ILE A 76 -31.82 -21.94 18.69
N GLY A 77 -31.08 -22.09 17.60
CA GLY A 77 -29.65 -21.81 17.58
C GLY A 77 -29.36 -20.46 16.92
N MET A 78 -28.46 -19.70 17.52
CA MET A 78 -27.87 -18.56 16.84
C MET A 78 -26.66 -19.01 16.05
N VAL A 79 -26.54 -18.54 14.81
CA VAL A 79 -25.29 -18.69 14.06
C VAL A 79 -24.24 -17.84 14.75
N LYS A 80 -23.46 -18.46 15.65
CA LYS A 80 -22.31 -17.81 16.27
C LYS A 80 -21.24 -17.62 15.21
N SER A 81 -20.92 -16.38 14.95
CA SER A 81 -19.77 -16.03 14.14
C SER A 81 -18.66 -15.50 15.05
N ASP A 82 -17.48 -16.08 14.98
CA ASP A 82 -16.27 -15.56 15.67
C ASP A 82 -15.72 -14.31 14.96
N ARG A 83 -16.58 -13.60 14.26
CA ARG A 83 -16.25 -12.37 13.54
C ARG A 83 -16.72 -11.14 14.31
N PRO A 84 -15.96 -10.02 14.29
CA PRO A 84 -14.78 -9.76 13.44
C PRO A 84 -13.53 -10.53 13.92
N ASN A 85 -12.70 -10.96 12.96
CA ASN A 85 -11.47 -11.69 13.25
C ASN A 85 -10.45 -10.77 13.97
N PRO A 86 -10.06 -11.04 15.21
CA PRO A 86 -9.11 -10.19 15.96
C PRO A 86 -7.72 -10.14 15.31
N ASN A 87 -7.37 -11.15 14.50
CA ASN A 87 -6.09 -11.23 13.82
C ASN A 87 -6.08 -10.58 12.42
N LEU A 88 -7.20 -10.02 11.97
CA LEU A 88 -7.32 -9.43 10.64
C LEU A 88 -6.25 -8.35 10.40
N GLU A 89 -6.10 -7.43 11.34
CA GLU A 89 -5.13 -6.33 11.22
C GLU A 89 -3.69 -6.86 11.16
N THR A 90 -3.33 -7.78 12.05
CA THR A 90 -1.99 -8.36 12.10
C THR A 90 -1.66 -9.11 10.81
N PHE A 91 -2.57 -9.90 10.30
CA PHE A 91 -2.42 -10.61 9.03
C PHE A 91 -2.28 -9.64 7.86
N ARG A 92 -3.19 -8.66 7.75
CA ARG A 92 -3.16 -7.62 6.73
C ARG A 92 -1.83 -6.86 6.72
N ASN A 93 -1.38 -6.42 7.89
CA ASN A 93 -0.11 -5.70 8.03
C ASN A 93 1.09 -6.57 7.63
N GLY A 94 1.08 -7.88 7.95
CA GLY A 94 2.08 -8.83 7.48
C GLY A 94 2.13 -8.95 5.95
N GLN A 95 0.98 -9.04 5.30
CA GLN A 95 0.90 -9.08 3.83
C GLN A 95 1.34 -7.76 3.20
N LEU A 96 0.92 -6.61 3.76
CA LEU A 96 1.33 -5.30 3.26
C LEU A 96 2.84 -5.05 3.41
N ARG A 97 3.48 -5.53 4.49
CA ARG A 97 4.94 -5.49 4.62
C ARG A 97 5.63 -6.26 3.50
N ALA A 98 5.14 -7.44 3.18
CA ALA A 98 5.72 -8.24 2.11
C ALA A 98 5.47 -7.62 0.72
N VAL A 99 4.33 -6.97 0.49
CA VAL A 99 4.06 -6.19 -0.73
C VAL A 99 4.99 -4.99 -0.80
N ALA A 100 5.14 -4.23 0.28
CA ALA A 100 6.01 -3.07 0.36
C ALA A 100 7.46 -3.45 0.05
N ALA A 101 7.99 -4.50 0.69
CA ALA A 101 9.33 -5.00 0.44
C ALA A 101 9.55 -5.42 -1.02
N GLY A 102 8.59 -6.14 -1.61
CA GLY A 102 8.68 -6.59 -2.99
C GLY A 102 8.51 -5.49 -4.05
N SER A 103 7.84 -4.39 -3.70
CA SER A 103 7.66 -3.20 -4.56
C SER A 103 8.66 -2.08 -4.28
N ARG A 104 9.60 -2.28 -3.35
CA ARG A 104 10.59 -1.29 -2.89
C ARG A 104 9.95 -0.02 -2.30
N LEU A 105 8.80 -0.16 -1.69
CA LEU A 105 8.11 0.89 -0.97
C LEU A 105 8.32 0.74 0.53
N SER A 106 8.23 1.84 1.27
CA SER A 106 8.18 1.76 2.73
C SER A 106 6.84 1.18 3.18
N PHE A 107 6.84 0.38 4.26
CA PHE A 107 5.60 -0.15 4.84
C PHE A 107 4.69 0.98 5.33
N SER A 108 5.25 2.00 5.99
CA SER A 108 4.49 3.15 6.49
C SER A 108 3.76 3.88 5.37
N SER A 109 4.40 4.05 4.22
CA SER A 109 3.77 4.66 3.04
C SER A 109 2.72 3.77 2.41
N ALA A 110 2.97 2.46 2.27
CA ALA A 110 2.05 1.51 1.67
C ALA A 110 0.78 1.30 2.52
N ALA A 111 0.94 1.21 3.85
CA ALA A 111 -0.15 1.00 4.80
C ALA A 111 -0.80 2.31 5.28
N ARG A 112 -0.22 3.49 4.96
CA ARG A 112 -0.58 4.78 5.55
C ARG A 112 -0.57 4.76 7.09
N ASN A 113 0.33 3.97 7.65
CA ASN A 113 0.49 3.78 9.08
C ASN A 113 1.82 4.38 9.55
N TYR A 114 1.75 5.51 10.21
CA TYR A 114 2.91 6.27 10.69
C TYR A 114 3.08 6.17 12.22
N ASN A 115 2.56 5.12 12.85
CA ASN A 115 2.61 4.87 14.29
C ASN A 115 3.98 4.36 14.77
N GLY A 116 5.06 4.90 14.24
CA GLY A 116 6.43 4.54 14.62
C GLY A 116 7.13 5.64 15.40
N THR A 117 8.28 5.31 16.01
CA THR A 117 9.17 6.33 16.55
C THR A 117 9.81 7.13 15.41
N TYR A 118 10.17 8.38 15.69
CA TYR A 118 10.88 9.23 14.72
C TYR A 118 12.11 8.53 14.10
N SER A 119 12.91 7.87 14.93
CA SER A 119 14.10 7.15 14.46
C SER A 119 13.79 6.01 13.50
N ALA A 120 12.73 5.24 13.78
CA ALA A 120 12.31 4.15 12.91
C ALA A 120 11.78 4.67 11.57
N GLN A 121 10.97 5.73 11.58
CA GLN A 121 10.46 6.35 10.36
C GLN A 121 11.57 6.99 9.54
N ARG A 122 12.57 7.60 10.21
CA ARG A 122 13.74 8.14 9.55
C ARG A 122 14.56 7.06 8.86
N GLN A 123 14.79 5.94 9.54
CA GLN A 123 15.51 4.80 8.96
C GLN A 123 14.78 4.26 7.72
N GLU A 124 13.48 4.08 7.81
CA GLU A 124 12.64 3.62 6.70
C GLU A 124 12.70 4.58 5.49
N LEU A 125 12.71 5.89 5.75
CA LEU A 125 12.84 6.91 4.70
C LEU A 125 14.20 6.85 4.02
N VAL A 126 15.30 6.71 4.79
CA VAL A 126 16.67 6.58 4.25
C VAL A 126 16.77 5.36 3.34
N GLU A 127 16.34 4.19 3.81
CA GLU A 127 16.36 2.95 3.01
C GLU A 127 15.54 3.07 1.72
N SER A 128 14.37 3.71 1.80
CA SER A 128 13.51 3.93 0.63
C SER A 128 14.17 4.90 -0.38
N THR A 129 14.84 5.93 0.12
CA THR A 129 15.50 6.92 -0.71
C THR A 129 16.65 6.31 -1.52
N ASP A 130 17.45 5.43 -0.93
CA ASP A 130 18.49 4.70 -1.66
C ASP A 130 17.92 3.91 -2.84
N GLY A 131 16.78 3.26 -2.63
CA GLY A 131 16.06 2.57 -3.70
C GLY A 131 15.58 3.52 -4.81
N TYR A 132 15.09 4.70 -4.44
CA TYR A 132 14.63 5.70 -5.40
C TYR A 132 15.76 6.33 -6.20
N LEU A 133 16.94 6.55 -5.61
CA LEU A 133 18.11 7.04 -6.31
C LEU A 133 18.55 6.10 -7.44
N ILE A 134 18.54 4.80 -7.19
CA ILE A 134 18.83 3.80 -8.24
C ILE A 134 17.83 3.90 -9.40
N LEU A 135 16.55 4.07 -9.10
CA LEU A 135 15.51 4.22 -10.13
C LEU A 135 15.65 5.54 -10.90
N GLN A 136 16.01 6.63 -10.20
CA GLN A 136 16.34 7.91 -10.82
C GLN A 136 17.47 7.77 -11.83
N ASP A 137 18.59 7.16 -11.43
CA ASP A 137 19.74 6.96 -12.30
C ASP A 137 19.36 6.11 -13.54
N CYS A 138 18.60 5.07 -13.36
CA CYS A 138 18.07 4.27 -14.46
C CYS A 138 17.21 5.11 -15.41
N PHE A 139 16.31 5.93 -14.89
CA PHE A 139 15.44 6.79 -15.68
C PHE A 139 16.22 7.89 -16.41
N ILE A 140 17.15 8.54 -15.72
CA ILE A 140 18.04 9.55 -16.32
C ILE A 140 18.84 8.95 -17.46
N GLY A 141 19.40 7.74 -17.26
CA GLY A 141 20.19 7.05 -18.28
C GLY A 141 19.37 6.62 -19.49
N ALA A 142 18.18 6.07 -19.26
CA ALA A 142 17.33 5.49 -20.31
C ALA A 142 16.47 6.52 -21.06
N VAL A 143 16.05 7.60 -20.38
CA VAL A 143 15.07 8.55 -20.93
C VAL A 143 15.64 9.98 -20.98
N THR A 144 16.00 10.55 -19.85
CA THR A 144 16.28 11.99 -19.76
C THR A 144 17.49 12.37 -20.61
N ARG A 145 18.58 11.62 -20.49
CA ARG A 145 19.84 11.89 -21.23
C ARG A 145 19.69 11.75 -22.74
N PRO A 146 19.09 10.69 -23.30
CA PRO A 146 18.80 10.58 -24.73
C PRO A 146 17.89 11.70 -25.25
N VAL A 147 16.83 12.03 -24.51
CA VAL A 147 15.89 13.11 -24.89
C VAL A 147 16.60 14.45 -24.94
N TYR A 148 17.39 14.78 -23.92
CA TYR A 148 18.16 16.01 -23.88
C TYR A 148 19.14 16.12 -25.07
N ARG A 149 19.89 15.05 -25.37
CA ARG A 149 20.82 15.02 -26.49
C ARG A 149 20.13 15.22 -27.83
N THR A 150 19.00 14.55 -28.04
CA THR A 150 18.21 14.68 -29.26
C THR A 150 17.65 16.09 -29.39
N TRP A 151 17.08 16.64 -28.33
CA TRP A 151 16.58 18.01 -28.30
C TRP A 151 17.69 19.01 -28.60
N LEU A 152 18.85 18.90 -27.95
CA LEU A 152 19.98 19.81 -28.18
C LEU A 152 20.44 19.80 -29.64
N ASN A 153 20.57 18.61 -30.23
CA ASN A 153 20.94 18.46 -31.66
C ASN A 153 19.92 19.12 -32.57
N MET A 154 18.63 18.95 -32.29
CA MET A 154 17.55 19.57 -33.09
C MET A 154 17.56 21.10 -32.99
N VAL A 155 17.75 21.65 -31.80
CA VAL A 155 17.79 23.11 -31.54
C VAL A 155 18.98 23.77 -32.22
N VAL A 156 20.14 23.10 -32.17
CA VAL A 156 21.35 23.57 -32.86
C VAL A 156 21.18 23.48 -34.38
N ALA A 157 20.66 22.39 -34.90
CA ALA A 157 20.42 22.20 -36.34
C ALA A 157 19.37 23.21 -36.87
N ALA A 158 18.38 23.57 -36.05
CA ALA A 158 17.40 24.58 -36.42
C ALA A 158 17.93 26.04 -36.32
N GLY A 159 19.17 26.24 -35.86
CA GLY A 159 19.76 27.57 -35.70
C GLY A 159 19.16 28.39 -34.55
N LEU A 160 18.35 27.79 -33.70
CA LEU A 160 17.73 28.43 -32.53
C LEU A 160 18.73 28.68 -31.40
N LEU A 161 19.75 27.84 -31.30
CA LEU A 161 20.86 27.98 -30.35
C LEU A 161 22.17 28.16 -31.15
N LYS A 162 22.80 29.33 -30.99
CA LYS A 162 24.12 29.60 -31.57
C LYS A 162 25.17 29.23 -30.53
N ILE A 163 25.97 28.22 -30.84
CA ILE A 163 27.10 27.85 -29.99
C ILE A 163 28.30 28.71 -30.34
N PRO A 164 28.96 29.38 -29.39
CA PRO A 164 30.21 30.11 -29.60
C PRO A 164 31.29 29.16 -30.16
N ALA A 165 32.14 29.69 -30.99
CA ALA A 165 33.19 28.89 -31.69
C ALA A 165 34.23 28.26 -30.74
N ASP A 166 34.35 28.78 -29.55
CA ASP A 166 35.24 28.33 -28.47
C ASP A 166 34.63 27.20 -27.61
N VAL A 167 33.34 26.88 -27.80
CA VAL A 167 32.64 25.84 -27.03
C VAL A 167 32.61 24.54 -27.81
N GLU A 168 33.22 23.52 -27.30
CA GLU A 168 33.13 22.18 -27.88
C GLU A 168 31.75 21.58 -27.67
N MET A 169 31.06 21.11 -28.74
CA MET A 169 29.71 20.53 -28.70
C MET A 169 29.59 19.38 -27.69
N LYS A 170 30.66 18.61 -27.51
CA LYS A 170 30.67 17.49 -26.55
C LYS A 170 30.46 17.92 -25.12
N THR A 171 30.91 19.13 -24.72
CA THR A 171 30.74 19.65 -23.36
C THR A 171 29.27 19.95 -23.04
N LEU A 172 28.48 20.30 -24.04
CA LEU A 172 27.03 20.54 -23.88
C LEU A 172 26.22 19.27 -23.56
N TYR A 173 26.77 18.09 -23.90
CA TYR A 173 26.15 16.81 -23.54
C TYR A 173 26.41 16.40 -22.08
N ASN A 174 27.31 17.06 -21.39
CA ASN A 174 27.67 16.82 -19.99
C ASN A 174 26.73 17.56 -19.04
N ALA A 175 25.41 17.50 -19.30
CA ALA A 175 24.41 18.07 -18.43
C ALA A 175 24.33 17.28 -17.12
N THR A 176 24.20 18.00 -16.02
CA THR A 176 23.93 17.42 -14.70
C THR A 176 22.42 17.25 -14.54
N TYR A 177 22.01 16.07 -14.14
CA TYR A 177 20.60 15.74 -13.88
C TYR A 177 20.42 15.56 -12.39
N SER A 178 19.47 16.29 -11.79
CA SER A 178 19.09 16.15 -10.38
C SER A 178 17.62 15.74 -10.31
N GLY A 179 17.33 14.77 -9.47
CA GLY A 179 15.96 14.38 -9.15
C GLY A 179 15.52 14.99 -7.81
N PRO A 180 14.31 14.68 -7.36
CA PRO A 180 13.85 15.04 -6.03
C PRO A 180 14.81 14.52 -4.96
N VAL A 181 15.13 15.36 -3.99
CA VAL A 181 15.95 15.00 -2.84
C VAL A 181 15.07 14.41 -1.73
N MET A 182 15.69 13.74 -0.77
CA MET A 182 15.00 13.21 0.40
C MET A 182 14.30 14.35 1.16
N PRO A 183 12.99 14.24 1.43
CA PRO A 183 12.28 15.28 2.16
C PRO A 183 12.75 15.36 3.61
N TRP A 184 12.81 16.55 4.15
CA TRP A 184 13.15 16.79 5.54
C TRP A 184 11.94 16.43 6.44
N ILE A 185 12.20 15.63 7.47
CA ILE A 185 11.18 15.31 8.48
C ILE A 185 11.17 16.38 9.57
N ASP A 186 12.36 16.78 10.01
CA ASP A 186 12.55 17.83 11.02
C ASP A 186 13.60 18.83 10.49
N PRO A 187 13.12 19.93 9.88
CA PRO A 187 14.01 20.92 9.25
C PRO A 187 15.06 21.52 10.21
N VAL A 188 14.70 21.68 11.50
CA VAL A 188 15.60 22.26 12.50
C VAL A 188 16.78 21.34 12.78
N LYS A 189 16.49 20.08 13.09
CA LYS A 189 17.55 19.08 13.36
C LYS A 189 18.44 18.83 12.15
N GLU A 190 17.84 18.82 10.96
CA GLU A 190 18.59 18.61 9.73
C GLU A 190 19.48 19.80 9.40
N ALA A 191 18.99 21.03 9.58
CA ALA A 191 19.80 22.22 9.43
C ALA A 191 20.96 22.28 10.44
N GLU A 192 20.74 21.88 11.68
CA GLU A 192 21.81 21.77 12.69
C GLU A 192 22.83 20.70 12.31
N ALA A 193 22.40 19.55 11.83
CA ALA A 193 23.29 18.49 11.35
C ALA A 193 24.18 18.98 10.19
N TRP A 194 23.61 19.68 9.21
CA TRP A 194 24.37 20.30 8.13
C TRP A 194 25.40 21.33 8.64
N ARG A 195 25.00 22.20 9.56
CA ARG A 195 25.92 23.17 10.17
C ARG A 195 27.09 22.49 10.88
N ILE A 196 26.85 21.41 11.59
CA ILE A 196 27.89 20.63 12.27
C ILE A 196 28.84 19.99 11.25
N GLN A 197 28.32 19.40 10.18
CA GLN A 197 29.13 18.77 9.13
C GLN A 197 29.97 19.77 8.38
N ILE A 198 29.43 20.95 8.04
CA ILE A 198 30.20 22.04 7.38
C ILE A 198 31.31 22.56 8.29
N ARG A 199 31.00 22.79 9.58
CA ARG A 199 32.01 23.22 10.56
C ARG A 199 33.10 22.17 10.80
N GLY A 200 32.73 20.89 10.72
CA GLY A 200 33.68 19.77 10.83
C GLY A 200 34.46 19.48 9.55
N GLY A 201 34.22 20.20 8.45
CA GLY A 201 34.87 19.96 7.16
C GLY A 201 34.41 18.70 6.43
N ALA A 202 33.34 18.06 6.86
CA ALA A 202 32.78 16.85 6.25
C ALA A 202 31.85 17.14 5.07
N ALA A 203 31.33 18.37 4.96
CA ALA A 203 30.48 18.82 3.87
C ALA A 203 30.77 20.30 3.54
N THR A 204 30.33 20.75 2.37
CA THR A 204 30.41 22.14 1.94
C THR A 204 29.02 22.79 1.92
N GLU A 205 28.99 24.14 1.91
CA GLU A 205 27.72 24.87 1.75
C GLU A 205 27.04 24.54 0.41
N SER A 206 27.84 24.29 -0.64
CA SER A 206 27.32 23.88 -1.94
C SER A 206 26.65 22.48 -1.90
N ASP A 207 27.14 21.58 -1.06
CA ASP A 207 26.51 20.27 -0.86
C ASP A 207 25.18 20.43 -0.14
N TRP A 208 25.09 21.33 0.85
CA TRP A 208 23.83 21.63 1.52
C TRP A 208 22.80 22.21 0.56
N VAL A 209 23.16 23.18 -0.27
CA VAL A 209 22.27 23.77 -1.27
C VAL A 209 21.77 22.73 -2.28
N ARG A 210 22.59 21.74 -2.64
CA ARG A 210 22.18 20.67 -3.55
C ARG A 210 21.28 19.62 -2.90
N ALA A 211 21.38 19.49 -1.58
CA ALA A 211 20.58 18.53 -0.80
C ALA A 211 19.23 19.08 -0.33
N GLY A 212 18.98 20.37 -0.49
CA GLY A 212 17.70 21.03 -0.17
C GLY A 212 16.97 21.49 -1.40
#